data_45f2eb1e5d1e32ade9b7fd1e8715000c
#
_entry.id   45f2eb1e5d1e32ade9b7fd1e8715000c
#
_cell.length_a   1.000
_cell.length_b   1.000
_cell.length_c   1.000
_cell.angle_alpha   90.00
_cell.angle_beta   90.00
_cell.angle_gamma   90.00
#
_symmetry.space_group_name_H-M   'P 1'
#
loop_
_entity.id
_entity.type
_entity.pdbx_description
1 polymer ?
#
loop_
_entity_poly.entity_id
_entity_poly.type
_entity_poly.pdbx_seq_one_letter_code
_entity_poly.pdbx_strand_id
1 'polypeptide(L)'
;DLTPINTRVPGFIKKICFAEYQQVRKGDTLVIIEDTEFRLRVAQAEADLANATAGRQATTIGIATTQNNLSVNDASIEEVRVQMENARRELNRFEKLLQEDAVTKQQYDNVHTAYEAAKARYEQVSRAKQSTSLVKSEQTHRLGQNEAGVRVAEAALELARLNLSYTVITAPCDGTTGKKAILEGQLVQPGQTMVDIVDSRDLWVIANYRETQLSNIREGAEVEMTADAVPDVTFRGSVESISDATGAAFSMIPQDNATGNFVKVEQRIPVRISLKGNKPEDLKRLRAGFNIECEVKY
;
A
#
# COMPACT_ATOMS: atom_id res chain seq x y z
N ASP A 1 -25.59 -11.48 -6.46
CA ASP A 1 -25.07 -10.85 -5.24
C ASP A 1 -25.41 -9.38 -5.19
N LEU A 2 -25.66 -8.88 -3.97
CA LEU A 2 -25.78 -7.45 -3.68
C LEU A 2 -24.42 -6.96 -3.16
N THR A 3 -23.78 -6.05 -3.89
CA THR A 3 -22.50 -5.46 -3.49
C THR A 3 -22.72 -4.04 -3.01
N PRO A 4 -22.66 -3.77 -1.69
CA PRO A 4 -22.80 -2.43 -1.16
C PRO A 4 -21.57 -1.58 -1.49
N ILE A 5 -21.80 -0.42 -2.05
CA ILE A 5 -20.75 0.56 -2.37
C ILE A 5 -20.69 1.59 -1.27
N ASN A 6 -19.59 1.54 -0.52
CA ASN A 6 -19.37 2.40 0.64
C ASN A 6 -18.30 3.45 0.35
N THR A 7 -18.46 4.64 0.93
CA THR A 7 -17.38 5.64 0.91
C THR A 7 -16.26 5.26 1.88
N ARG A 8 -15.01 5.59 1.50
CA ARG A 8 -13.81 5.42 2.36
C ARG A 8 -13.39 6.74 3.01
N VAL A 9 -13.86 7.86 2.48
CA VAL A 9 -13.50 9.21 2.97
C VAL A 9 -14.75 10.00 3.31
N PRO A 10 -14.70 10.90 4.29
CA PRO A 10 -15.79 11.80 4.60
C PRO A 10 -15.80 12.96 3.60
N GLY A 11 -16.97 13.55 3.36
CA GLY A 11 -17.08 14.76 2.55
C GLY A 11 -18.49 15.00 2.04
N PHE A 12 -18.70 16.10 1.37
CA PHE A 12 -19.97 16.41 0.73
C PHE A 12 -20.06 15.79 -0.67
N ILE A 13 -21.22 15.25 -1.02
CA ILE A 13 -21.45 14.71 -2.35
C ILE A 13 -21.53 15.88 -3.33
N LYS A 14 -20.58 15.95 -4.26
CA LYS A 14 -20.53 16.96 -5.32
C LYS A 14 -21.46 16.61 -6.47
N LYS A 15 -21.47 15.34 -6.87
CA LYS A 15 -22.27 14.87 -8.01
C LYS A 15 -22.55 13.38 -7.91
N ILE A 16 -23.75 12.99 -8.31
CA ILE A 16 -24.17 11.61 -8.51
C ILE A 16 -24.23 11.35 -10.01
N CYS A 17 -23.46 10.38 -10.51
CA CYS A 17 -23.26 10.12 -11.95
C CYS A 17 -24.06 8.90 -12.45
N PHE A 18 -24.97 8.34 -11.67
CA PHE A 18 -25.82 7.20 -12.05
C PHE A 18 -27.29 7.49 -11.79
N ALA A 19 -28.17 6.81 -12.53
CA ALA A 19 -29.57 6.74 -12.25
C ALA A 19 -29.92 5.43 -11.50
N GLU A 20 -31.07 5.41 -10.80
CA GLU A 20 -31.57 4.19 -10.17
C GLU A 20 -31.87 3.13 -11.23
N TYR A 21 -31.51 1.89 -10.95
CA TYR A 21 -31.73 0.73 -11.82
C TYR A 21 -31.01 0.79 -13.18
N GLN A 22 -29.95 1.61 -13.27
CA GLN A 22 -29.10 1.73 -14.45
C GLN A 22 -28.08 0.61 -14.49
N GLN A 23 -27.84 0.06 -15.70
CA GLN A 23 -26.70 -0.82 -15.92
C GLN A 23 -25.38 -0.03 -15.89
N VAL A 24 -24.41 -0.51 -15.11
CA VAL A 24 -23.09 0.06 -14.98
C VAL A 24 -22.03 -1.01 -15.23
N ARG A 25 -20.88 -0.58 -15.71
CA ARG A 25 -19.70 -1.43 -15.93
C ARG A 25 -18.69 -1.19 -14.84
N LYS A 26 -17.84 -2.17 -14.60
CA LYS A 26 -16.68 -2.02 -13.72
C LYS A 26 -15.83 -0.82 -14.13
N GLY A 27 -15.58 0.09 -13.18
CA GLY A 27 -14.82 1.33 -13.39
C GLY A 27 -15.68 2.56 -13.70
N ASP A 28 -16.97 2.41 -13.98
CA ASP A 28 -17.86 3.56 -14.18
C ASP A 28 -17.93 4.40 -12.90
N THR A 29 -17.83 5.73 -13.06
CA THR A 29 -17.93 6.66 -11.94
C THR A 29 -19.38 6.74 -11.46
N LEU A 30 -19.58 6.46 -10.18
CA LEU A 30 -20.90 6.49 -9.55
C LEU A 30 -21.14 7.79 -8.79
N VAL A 31 -20.19 8.18 -7.94
CA VAL A 31 -20.32 9.35 -7.07
C VAL A 31 -19.01 10.10 -7.03
N ILE A 32 -19.10 11.40 -7.01
CA ILE A 32 -17.97 12.32 -6.82
C ILE A 32 -18.17 13.06 -5.51
N ILE A 33 -17.26 12.90 -4.58
CA ILE A 33 -17.18 13.68 -3.34
C ILE A 33 -16.37 14.94 -3.62
N GLU A 34 -16.62 16.02 -2.89
CA GLU A 34 -15.87 17.25 -3.01
C GLU A 34 -14.38 17.01 -2.67
N ASP A 35 -13.51 17.34 -3.61
CA ASP A 35 -12.10 16.95 -3.59
C ASP A 35 -11.14 18.11 -3.23
N THR A 36 -11.66 19.31 -3.00
CA THR A 36 -10.85 20.52 -2.79
C THR A 36 -9.86 20.36 -1.63
N GLU A 37 -10.31 19.87 -0.48
CA GLU A 37 -9.44 19.67 0.69
C GLU A 37 -8.37 18.59 0.41
N PHE A 38 -8.74 17.52 -0.27
CA PHE A 38 -7.82 16.43 -0.61
C PHE A 38 -6.74 16.89 -1.60
N ARG A 39 -7.09 17.74 -2.57
CA ARG A 39 -6.13 18.35 -3.50
C ARG A 39 -5.14 19.28 -2.77
N LEU A 40 -5.61 20.06 -1.80
CA LEU A 40 -4.73 20.89 -0.99
C LEU A 40 -3.77 20.06 -0.16
N ARG A 41 -4.22 18.92 0.40
CA ARG A 41 -3.35 17.99 1.12
C ARG A 41 -2.29 17.36 0.21
N VAL A 42 -2.64 17.04 -1.04
CA VAL A 42 -1.66 16.57 -2.04
C VAL A 42 -0.64 17.67 -2.33
N ALA A 43 -1.07 18.90 -2.58
CA ALA A 43 -0.17 20.02 -2.85
C ALA A 43 0.78 20.31 -1.66
N GLN A 44 0.28 20.20 -0.42
CA GLN A 44 1.10 20.32 0.78
C GLN A 44 2.16 19.21 0.83
N ALA A 45 1.77 17.96 0.63
CA ALA A 45 2.70 16.83 0.66
C ALA A 45 3.74 16.89 -0.49
N GLU A 46 3.39 17.42 -1.64
CA GLU A 46 4.32 17.69 -2.75
C GLU A 46 5.36 18.75 -2.38
N ALA A 47 4.94 19.82 -1.70
CA ALA A 47 5.86 20.84 -1.21
C ALA A 47 6.80 20.28 -0.13
N ASP A 48 6.30 19.45 0.78
CA ASP A 48 7.11 18.81 1.83
C ASP A 48 8.15 17.85 1.22
N LEU A 49 7.79 17.08 0.20
CA LEU A 49 8.71 16.22 -0.54
C LEU A 49 9.78 17.05 -1.27
N ALA A 50 9.39 18.16 -1.90
CA ALA A 50 10.33 19.05 -2.57
C ALA A 50 11.35 19.63 -1.57
N ASN A 51 10.90 20.05 -0.38
CA ASN A 51 11.76 20.55 0.69
C ASN A 51 12.73 19.48 1.20
N ALA A 52 12.25 18.26 1.49
CA ALA A 52 13.09 17.13 1.91
C ALA A 52 14.16 16.77 0.84
N THR A 53 13.76 16.79 -0.43
CA THR A 53 14.66 16.50 -1.56
C THR A 53 15.73 17.59 -1.70
N ALA A 54 15.38 18.86 -1.53
CA ALA A 54 16.33 19.96 -1.53
C ALA A 54 17.36 19.83 -0.37
N GLY A 55 16.90 19.45 0.82
CA GLY A 55 17.78 19.17 1.96
C GLY A 55 18.79 18.05 1.70
N ARG A 56 18.34 16.94 1.09
CA ARG A 56 19.22 15.86 0.64
C ARG A 56 20.24 16.34 -0.38
N GLN A 57 19.81 17.12 -1.37
CA GLN A 57 20.67 17.64 -2.41
C GLN A 57 21.77 18.57 -1.83
N ALA A 58 21.40 19.46 -0.91
CA ALA A 58 22.36 20.34 -0.24
C ALA A 58 23.44 19.53 0.51
N THR A 59 23.05 18.48 1.22
CA THR A 59 24.00 17.60 1.93
C THR A 59 24.92 16.85 0.95
N THR A 60 24.38 16.39 -0.18
CA THR A 60 25.19 15.72 -1.23
C THR A 60 26.26 16.66 -1.79
N ILE A 61 25.89 17.93 -2.04
CA ILE A 61 26.87 18.97 -2.49
C ILE A 61 27.91 19.22 -1.40
N GLY A 62 27.51 19.28 -0.13
CA GLY A 62 28.44 19.43 1.01
C GLY A 62 29.46 18.30 1.06
N ILE A 63 29.04 17.05 0.87
CA ILE A 63 29.93 15.89 0.80
C ILE A 63 30.92 16.02 -0.37
N ALA A 64 30.48 16.42 -1.54
CA ALA A 64 31.34 16.62 -2.71
C ALA A 64 32.40 17.72 -2.45
N THR A 65 32.01 18.83 -1.82
CA THR A 65 32.94 19.89 -1.40
C THR A 65 33.97 19.36 -0.40
N THR A 66 33.56 18.62 0.61
CA THR A 66 34.47 18.02 1.61
C THR A 66 35.42 16.99 0.96
N GLN A 67 34.93 16.23 -0.02
CA GLN A 67 35.78 15.31 -0.80
C GLN A 67 36.88 16.04 -1.58
N ASN A 68 36.54 17.19 -2.20
CA ASN A 68 37.55 18.02 -2.88
C ASN A 68 38.59 18.53 -1.88
N ASN A 69 38.18 18.99 -0.68
CA ASN A 69 39.10 19.41 0.36
C ASN A 69 40.03 18.27 0.83
N LEU A 70 39.50 17.01 0.90
CA LEU A 70 40.34 15.84 1.18
C LEU A 70 41.44 15.63 0.11
N SER A 71 41.09 15.80 -1.17
CA SER A 71 42.06 15.66 -2.26
C SER A 71 43.16 16.73 -2.19
N VAL A 72 42.82 17.96 -1.79
CA VAL A 72 43.81 19.02 -1.55
C VAL A 72 44.69 18.67 -0.36
N ASN A 73 44.11 18.17 0.73
CA ASN A 73 44.90 17.70 1.88
C ASN A 73 45.87 16.54 1.51
N ASP A 74 45.43 15.61 0.64
CA ASP A 74 46.28 14.53 0.14
C ASP A 74 47.49 15.04 -0.63
N ALA A 75 47.33 16.03 -1.50
CA ALA A 75 48.44 16.66 -2.21
C ALA A 75 49.39 17.37 -1.24
N SER A 76 48.85 18.07 -0.23
CA SER A 76 49.66 18.72 0.80
C SER A 76 50.43 17.74 1.67
N ILE A 77 49.85 16.59 2.01
CA ILE A 77 50.54 15.51 2.75
C ILE A 77 51.69 14.97 1.94
N GLU A 78 51.51 14.73 0.66
CA GLU A 78 52.57 14.20 -0.22
C GLU A 78 53.74 15.17 -0.30
N GLU A 79 53.50 16.49 -0.42
CA GLU A 79 54.53 17.52 -0.38
C GLU A 79 55.35 17.45 0.90
N VAL A 80 54.70 17.53 2.08
CA VAL A 80 55.41 17.55 3.37
C VAL A 80 56.05 16.19 3.67
N ARG A 81 55.52 15.08 3.14
CA ARG A 81 56.11 13.75 3.25
C ARG A 81 57.47 13.70 2.53
N VAL A 82 57.54 14.21 1.30
CA VAL A 82 58.80 14.28 0.54
C VAL A 82 59.85 15.14 1.27
N GLN A 83 59.40 16.28 1.84
CA GLN A 83 60.32 17.15 2.63
C GLN A 83 60.85 16.42 3.86
N MET A 84 60.02 15.73 4.62
CA MET A 84 60.40 14.95 5.78
C MET A 84 61.37 13.81 5.41
N GLU A 85 61.07 13.07 4.31
CA GLU A 85 61.94 12.01 3.83
C GLU A 85 63.33 12.53 3.39
N ASN A 86 63.38 13.70 2.77
CA ASN A 86 64.63 14.36 2.42
C ASN A 86 65.46 14.73 3.68
N ALA A 87 64.79 15.38 4.65
CA ALA A 87 65.43 15.73 5.91
C ALA A 87 65.93 14.47 6.68
N ARG A 88 65.14 13.37 6.65
CA ARG A 88 65.54 12.08 7.24
C ARG A 88 66.77 11.48 6.58
N ARG A 89 66.86 11.54 5.25
CA ARG A 89 67.99 11.04 4.48
C ARG A 89 69.23 11.87 4.82
N GLU A 90 69.12 13.17 4.99
CA GLU A 90 70.16 14.06 5.38
C GLU A 90 70.63 13.79 6.82
N LEU A 91 69.75 13.62 7.76
CA LEU A 91 70.03 13.24 9.14
C LEU A 91 70.79 11.92 9.18
N ASN A 92 70.39 10.87 8.51
CA ASN A 92 71.06 9.58 8.46
C ASN A 92 72.50 9.69 7.86
N ARG A 93 72.71 10.61 6.92
CA ARG A 93 74.02 10.88 6.36
C ARG A 93 74.96 11.58 7.41
N PHE A 94 74.46 12.61 8.08
CA PHE A 94 75.20 13.34 9.10
C PHE A 94 75.50 12.49 10.36
N GLU A 95 74.60 11.57 10.70
CA GLU A 95 74.80 10.60 11.77
C GLU A 95 76.05 9.73 11.51
N LYS A 96 76.20 9.21 10.28
CA LYS A 96 77.36 8.44 9.87
C LYS A 96 78.63 9.29 9.86
N LEU A 97 78.56 10.52 9.32
CA LEU A 97 79.70 11.43 9.28
C LEU A 97 80.15 11.87 10.69
N LEU A 98 79.22 11.98 11.64
CA LEU A 98 79.53 12.28 13.03
C LEU A 98 80.28 11.09 13.69
N GLN A 99 79.91 9.83 13.38
CA GLN A 99 80.58 8.63 13.84
C GLN A 99 81.99 8.54 13.31
N GLU A 100 82.30 9.14 12.14
CA GLU A 100 83.63 9.20 11.50
C GLU A 100 84.38 10.48 11.86
N ASP A 101 83.91 11.27 12.84
CA ASP A 101 84.45 12.59 13.24
C ASP A 101 84.59 13.60 12.07
N ALA A 102 83.82 13.41 10.97
CA ALA A 102 83.91 14.25 9.78
C ALA A 102 83.04 15.52 9.84
N VAL A 103 82.16 15.67 10.85
CA VAL A 103 81.25 16.82 11.07
C VAL A 103 81.29 17.20 12.56
N THR A 104 80.95 18.48 12.86
CA THR A 104 80.76 18.92 14.23
C THR A 104 79.43 18.52 14.83
N LYS A 105 79.35 18.36 16.15
CA LYS A 105 78.08 18.08 16.85
C LYS A 105 77.03 19.15 16.56
N GLN A 106 77.44 20.44 16.48
CA GLN A 106 76.48 21.53 16.13
C GLN A 106 75.85 21.34 14.73
N GLN A 107 76.65 20.88 13.76
CA GLN A 107 76.13 20.58 12.43
C GLN A 107 75.10 19.44 12.45
N TYR A 108 75.38 18.36 13.21
CA TYR A 108 74.39 17.27 13.40
C TYR A 108 73.13 17.77 14.12
N ASP A 109 73.28 18.53 15.22
CA ASP A 109 72.09 19.05 15.96
C ASP A 109 71.24 19.95 15.10
N ASN A 110 71.77 20.74 14.18
CA ASN A 110 71.07 21.55 13.24
C ASN A 110 70.18 20.68 12.26
N VAL A 111 70.85 19.61 11.71
CA VAL A 111 70.13 18.71 10.79
C VAL A 111 69.07 17.89 11.53
N HIS A 112 69.33 17.46 12.75
CA HIS A 112 68.37 16.78 13.60
C HIS A 112 67.13 17.66 13.87
N THR A 113 67.36 18.94 14.24
CA THR A 113 66.31 19.91 14.49
C THR A 113 65.41 20.15 13.20
N ALA A 114 66.10 20.21 12.02
CA ALA A 114 65.39 20.34 10.75
C ALA A 114 64.50 19.13 10.44
N TYR A 115 64.95 17.91 10.74
CA TYR A 115 64.16 16.69 10.59
C TYR A 115 62.96 16.68 11.54
N GLU A 116 63.17 17.00 12.84
CA GLU A 116 62.06 17.06 13.81
C GLU A 116 61.01 18.10 13.42
N ALA A 117 61.42 19.28 12.88
CA ALA A 117 60.50 20.28 12.37
C ALA A 117 59.71 19.78 11.16
N ALA A 118 60.37 19.10 10.21
CA ALA A 118 59.67 18.54 9.03
C ALA A 118 58.71 17.40 9.44
N LYS A 119 59.07 16.55 10.40
CA LYS A 119 58.21 15.52 10.97
C LYS A 119 57.00 16.10 11.67
N ALA A 120 57.16 17.13 12.51
CA ALA A 120 56.06 17.81 13.17
C ALA A 120 55.08 18.43 12.16
N ARG A 121 55.61 18.99 11.06
CA ARG A 121 54.78 19.52 9.96
C ARG A 121 53.96 18.45 9.26
N TYR A 122 54.56 17.30 8.96
CA TYR A 122 53.88 16.14 8.39
C TYR A 122 52.76 15.64 9.31
N GLU A 123 53.01 15.48 10.61
CA GLU A 123 52.01 15.09 11.59
C GLU A 123 50.85 16.08 11.67
N GLN A 124 51.14 17.40 11.64
CA GLN A 124 50.13 18.45 11.64
C GLN A 124 49.19 18.32 10.45
N VAL A 125 49.71 18.19 9.23
CA VAL A 125 48.88 18.10 8.00
C VAL A 125 48.15 16.77 7.98
N SER A 126 48.76 15.68 8.45
CA SER A 126 48.08 14.37 8.59
C SER A 126 46.89 14.43 9.53
N ARG A 127 46.98 15.10 10.67
CA ARG A 127 45.87 15.32 11.60
C ARG A 127 44.76 16.18 10.98
N ALA A 128 45.14 17.20 10.19
CA ALA A 128 44.16 18.02 9.46
C ALA A 128 43.34 17.20 8.46
N LYS A 129 43.97 16.29 7.72
CA LYS A 129 43.27 15.33 6.84
C LYS A 129 42.29 14.44 7.63
N GLN A 130 42.76 13.89 8.76
CA GLN A 130 41.91 13.04 9.60
C GLN A 130 40.69 13.79 10.09
N SER A 131 40.83 15.06 10.53
CA SER A 131 39.71 15.90 10.93
C SER A 131 38.71 16.12 9.78
N THR A 132 39.18 16.43 8.56
CA THR A 132 38.33 16.59 7.38
C THR A 132 37.61 15.26 7.02
N SER A 133 38.26 14.12 7.19
CA SER A 133 37.68 12.80 6.98
C SER A 133 36.52 12.52 7.95
N LEU A 134 36.64 12.92 9.22
CA LEU A 134 35.59 12.81 10.21
C LEU A 134 34.37 13.69 9.84
N VAL A 135 34.61 14.93 9.37
CA VAL A 135 33.54 15.80 8.88
C VAL A 135 32.80 15.17 7.70
N LYS A 136 33.52 14.54 6.75
CA LYS A 136 32.89 13.80 5.66
C LYS A 136 32.02 12.67 6.18
N SER A 137 32.50 11.90 7.16
CA SER A 137 31.72 10.80 7.77
C SER A 137 30.44 11.32 8.42
N GLU A 138 30.53 12.42 9.18
CA GLU A 138 29.35 13.06 9.77
C GLU A 138 28.32 13.48 8.70
N GLN A 139 28.79 14.14 7.63
CA GLN A 139 27.93 14.54 6.51
C GLN A 139 27.29 13.33 5.82
N THR A 140 27.99 12.20 5.71
CA THR A 140 27.45 10.95 5.15
C THR A 140 26.32 10.38 6.02
N HIS A 141 26.48 10.41 7.35
CA HIS A 141 25.40 10.02 8.26
C HIS A 141 24.19 10.96 8.16
N ARG A 142 24.44 12.27 8.03
CA ARG A 142 23.38 13.26 7.79
C ARG A 142 22.67 13.03 6.46
N LEU A 143 23.37 12.60 5.41
CA LEU A 143 22.75 12.22 4.14
C LEU A 143 21.76 11.07 4.33
N GLY A 144 22.15 10.02 5.07
CA GLY A 144 21.25 8.92 5.38
C GLY A 144 19.98 9.35 6.14
N GLN A 145 20.10 10.32 7.05
CA GLN A 145 18.93 10.91 7.74
C GLN A 145 18.03 11.67 6.77
N ASN A 146 18.61 12.49 5.89
CA ASN A 146 17.85 13.23 4.89
C ASN A 146 17.17 12.30 3.87
N GLU A 147 17.82 11.20 3.46
CA GLU A 147 17.21 10.17 2.61
C GLU A 147 16.03 9.48 3.29
N ALA A 148 16.13 9.22 4.59
CA ALA A 148 14.99 8.72 5.36
C ALA A 148 13.85 9.75 5.41
N GLY A 149 14.17 11.04 5.56
CA GLY A 149 13.19 12.12 5.48
C GLY A 149 12.48 12.19 4.13
N VAL A 150 13.21 12.00 3.03
CA VAL A 150 12.60 11.94 1.68
C VAL A 150 11.61 10.78 1.58
N ARG A 151 11.98 9.57 2.04
CA ARG A 151 11.07 8.41 2.02
C ARG A 151 9.79 8.64 2.84
N VAL A 152 9.90 9.33 3.98
CA VAL A 152 8.73 9.69 4.79
C VAL A 152 7.82 10.66 4.03
N ALA A 153 8.38 11.68 3.37
CA ALA A 153 7.61 12.63 2.58
C ALA A 153 6.98 11.97 1.33
N GLU A 154 7.66 11.04 0.67
CA GLU A 154 7.12 10.25 -0.44
C GLU A 154 5.91 9.43 0.01
N ALA A 155 6.02 8.71 1.14
CA ALA A 155 4.91 7.94 1.69
C ALA A 155 3.71 8.82 2.08
N ALA A 156 3.96 10.02 2.62
CA ALA A 156 2.90 10.99 2.94
C ALA A 156 2.20 11.50 1.67
N LEU A 157 2.94 11.75 0.59
CA LEU A 157 2.38 12.14 -0.70
C LEU A 157 1.53 11.01 -1.30
N GLU A 158 2.00 9.77 -1.28
CA GLU A 158 1.23 8.63 -1.76
C GLU A 158 -0.08 8.45 -0.97
N LEU A 159 -0.04 8.60 0.35
CA LEU A 159 -1.24 8.55 1.18
C LEU A 159 -2.23 9.67 0.84
N ALA A 160 -1.74 10.89 0.62
CA ALA A 160 -2.58 12.01 0.22
C ALA A 160 -3.23 11.76 -1.16
N ARG A 161 -2.49 11.23 -2.14
CA ARG A 161 -3.00 10.86 -3.46
C ARG A 161 -4.01 9.72 -3.40
N LEU A 162 -3.78 8.73 -2.56
CA LEU A 162 -4.70 7.63 -2.33
C LEU A 162 -6.04 8.15 -1.76
N ASN A 163 -6.00 9.02 -0.76
CA ASN A 163 -7.20 9.64 -0.20
C ASN A 163 -7.94 10.49 -1.25
N LEU A 164 -7.23 11.22 -2.09
CA LEU A 164 -7.82 11.95 -3.21
C LEU A 164 -8.50 10.99 -4.20
N SER A 165 -7.91 9.84 -4.49
CA SER A 165 -8.53 8.85 -5.38
C SER A 165 -9.84 8.30 -4.84
N TYR A 166 -10.01 8.24 -3.52
CA TYR A 166 -11.24 7.77 -2.87
C TYR A 166 -12.39 8.78 -2.95
N THR A 167 -12.14 10.01 -3.41
CA THR A 167 -13.22 10.99 -3.65
C THR A 167 -14.02 10.66 -4.91
N VAL A 168 -13.48 9.85 -5.81
CA VAL A 168 -14.18 9.35 -7.00
C VAL A 168 -14.54 7.89 -6.75
N ILE A 169 -15.81 7.63 -6.54
CA ILE A 169 -16.31 6.29 -6.24
C ILE A 169 -16.77 5.63 -7.53
N THR A 170 -16.16 4.47 -7.83
CA THR A 170 -16.41 3.72 -9.06
C THR A 170 -17.05 2.36 -8.77
N ALA A 171 -17.74 1.81 -9.77
CA ALA A 171 -18.31 0.48 -9.71
C ALA A 171 -17.22 -0.60 -9.67
N PRO A 172 -17.20 -1.51 -8.67
CA PRO A 172 -16.21 -2.59 -8.58
C PRO A 172 -16.48 -3.76 -9.54
N CYS A 173 -17.72 -3.91 -9.99
CA CYS A 173 -18.18 -4.97 -10.89
C CYS A 173 -19.21 -4.43 -11.88
N ASP A 174 -19.49 -5.21 -12.92
CA ASP A 174 -20.61 -4.95 -13.82
C ASP A 174 -21.91 -5.36 -13.13
N GLY A 175 -22.96 -4.58 -13.30
CA GLY A 175 -24.24 -4.89 -12.68
C GLY A 175 -25.28 -3.81 -12.89
N THR A 176 -26.34 -3.89 -12.12
CA THR A 176 -27.41 -2.89 -12.12
C THR A 176 -27.42 -2.17 -10.77
N THR A 177 -27.44 -0.84 -10.78
CA THR A 177 -27.56 -0.05 -9.55
C THR A 177 -28.91 -0.26 -8.89
N GLY A 178 -28.92 -0.32 -7.58
CA GLY A 178 -30.15 -0.31 -6.78
C GLY A 178 -30.72 1.09 -6.60
N LYS A 179 -31.55 1.24 -5.56
CA LYS A 179 -32.05 2.53 -5.13
C LYS A 179 -30.94 3.37 -4.53
N LYS A 180 -30.86 4.65 -4.85
CA LYS A 180 -29.88 5.55 -4.25
C LYS A 180 -30.29 5.94 -2.83
N ALA A 181 -29.35 5.77 -1.91
CA ALA A 181 -29.53 6.12 -0.50
C ALA A 181 -28.96 7.51 -0.15
N ILE A 182 -28.56 8.31 -1.16
CA ILE A 182 -27.80 9.55 -1.01
C ILE A 182 -28.35 10.66 -1.89
N LEU A 183 -28.06 11.91 -1.50
CA LEU A 183 -28.45 13.13 -2.24
C LEU A 183 -27.20 14.00 -2.49
N GLU A 184 -27.22 14.78 -3.58
CA GLU A 184 -26.20 15.79 -3.84
C GLU A 184 -26.21 16.86 -2.73
N GLY A 185 -25.04 17.29 -2.29
CA GLY A 185 -24.86 18.18 -1.15
C GLY A 185 -24.94 17.52 0.23
N GLN A 186 -25.22 16.22 0.31
CA GLN A 186 -25.23 15.48 1.57
C GLN A 186 -23.82 15.23 2.08
N LEU A 187 -23.61 15.39 3.40
CA LEU A 187 -22.40 14.94 4.07
C LEU A 187 -22.43 13.42 4.27
N VAL A 188 -21.38 12.75 3.85
CA VAL A 188 -21.21 11.29 4.04
C VAL A 188 -20.01 10.99 4.92
N GLN A 189 -20.09 9.84 5.62
CA GLN A 189 -19.05 9.37 6.53
C GLN A 189 -18.42 8.05 6.02
N PRO A 190 -17.17 7.73 6.35
CA PRO A 190 -16.57 6.46 5.98
C PRO A 190 -17.42 5.27 6.43
N GLY A 191 -17.61 4.29 5.53
CA GLY A 191 -18.44 3.11 5.76
C GLY A 191 -19.91 3.30 5.41
N GLN A 192 -20.38 4.51 5.11
CA GLN A 192 -21.76 4.74 4.69
C GLN A 192 -22.01 4.17 3.29
N THR A 193 -23.05 3.36 3.16
CA THR A 193 -23.50 2.82 1.86
C THR A 193 -24.13 3.90 1.01
N MET A 194 -23.70 3.99 -0.23
CA MET A 194 -24.21 4.96 -1.20
C MET A 194 -25.23 4.35 -2.15
N VAL A 195 -24.94 3.15 -2.63
CA VAL A 195 -25.76 2.38 -3.55
C VAL A 195 -25.35 0.91 -3.49
N ASP A 196 -26.28 0.02 -3.72
CA ASP A 196 -26.01 -1.39 -3.92
C ASP A 196 -25.92 -1.68 -5.41
N ILE A 197 -24.96 -2.51 -5.83
CA ILE A 197 -24.90 -3.04 -7.20
C ILE A 197 -25.32 -4.49 -7.16
N VAL A 198 -26.30 -4.83 -7.99
CA VAL A 198 -26.74 -6.19 -8.23
C VAL A 198 -25.92 -6.76 -9.37
N ASP A 199 -25.00 -7.70 -9.07
CA ASP A 199 -24.30 -8.45 -10.11
C ASP A 199 -25.27 -9.46 -10.73
N SER A 200 -25.54 -9.31 -12.02
CA SER A 200 -26.47 -10.16 -12.77
C SER A 200 -25.79 -11.30 -13.52
N ARG A 201 -24.46 -11.45 -13.39
CA ARG A 201 -23.70 -12.47 -14.12
C ARG A 201 -23.81 -13.85 -13.50
N ASP A 202 -23.81 -13.91 -12.17
CA ASP A 202 -23.90 -15.14 -11.41
C ASP A 202 -25.22 -15.19 -10.64
N LEU A 203 -26.24 -15.73 -11.30
CA LEU A 203 -27.52 -16.01 -10.65
C LEU A 203 -27.53 -17.45 -10.13
N TRP A 204 -27.99 -17.62 -8.91
CA TRP A 204 -28.28 -18.90 -8.31
C TRP A 204 -29.61 -18.87 -7.58
N VAL A 205 -30.16 -20.06 -7.32
CA VAL A 205 -31.39 -20.19 -6.55
C VAL A 205 -31.06 -20.79 -5.19
N ILE A 206 -31.65 -20.23 -4.12
CA ILE A 206 -31.62 -20.83 -2.80
C ILE A 206 -32.98 -21.46 -2.54
N ALA A 207 -33.03 -22.79 -2.59
CA ALA A 207 -34.28 -23.55 -2.29
C ALA A 207 -34.21 -24.00 -0.82
N ASN A 208 -35.25 -23.70 -0.06
CA ASN A 208 -35.36 -24.07 1.35
C ASN A 208 -36.16 -25.36 1.49
N TYR A 209 -35.50 -26.52 1.45
CA TYR A 209 -36.14 -27.82 1.59
C TYR A 209 -36.36 -28.20 3.06
N ARG A 210 -37.43 -28.95 3.33
CA ARG A 210 -37.69 -29.53 4.65
C ARG A 210 -36.65 -30.64 4.95
N GLU A 211 -36.30 -30.82 6.22
CA GLU A 211 -35.39 -31.89 6.66
C GLU A 211 -35.84 -33.28 6.11
N THR A 212 -37.13 -33.53 6.07
CA THR A 212 -37.71 -34.80 5.55
C THR A 212 -37.50 -35.03 4.04
N GLN A 213 -37.29 -33.96 3.28
CA GLN A 213 -37.10 -34.00 1.82
C GLN A 213 -35.59 -34.18 1.46
N LEU A 214 -34.72 -33.86 2.39
CA LEU A 214 -33.27 -33.81 2.12
C LEU A 214 -32.67 -35.20 1.88
N SER A 215 -33.28 -36.28 2.39
CA SER A 215 -32.79 -37.66 2.26
C SER A 215 -32.54 -38.08 0.81
N ASN A 216 -33.26 -37.50 -0.12
CA ASN A 216 -33.20 -37.84 -1.55
C ASN A 216 -32.46 -36.78 -2.38
N ILE A 217 -32.04 -35.65 -1.78
CA ILE A 217 -31.32 -34.58 -2.47
C ILE A 217 -29.83 -34.75 -2.28
N ARG A 218 -29.08 -34.78 -3.37
CA ARG A 218 -27.61 -34.91 -3.37
C ARG A 218 -27.00 -33.81 -4.23
N GLU A 219 -25.74 -33.46 -3.96
CA GLU A 219 -24.97 -32.58 -4.83
C GLU A 219 -24.92 -33.18 -6.25
N GLY A 220 -25.10 -32.34 -7.26
CA GLY A 220 -25.18 -32.75 -8.65
C GLY A 220 -26.58 -33.19 -9.14
N ALA A 221 -27.59 -33.33 -8.27
CA ALA A 221 -28.95 -33.68 -8.69
C ALA A 221 -29.53 -32.61 -9.62
N GLU A 222 -30.22 -33.04 -10.67
CA GLU A 222 -30.89 -32.14 -11.59
C GLU A 222 -32.17 -31.56 -10.96
N VAL A 223 -32.38 -30.27 -11.20
CA VAL A 223 -33.54 -29.51 -10.68
C VAL A 223 -34.22 -28.78 -11.83
N GLU A 224 -35.52 -29.00 -11.96
CA GLU A 224 -36.36 -28.16 -12.80
C GLU A 224 -36.98 -27.05 -11.96
N MET A 225 -37.01 -25.84 -12.52
CA MET A 225 -37.42 -24.65 -11.81
C MET A 225 -38.37 -23.82 -12.65
N THR A 226 -39.43 -23.33 -12.03
CA THR A 226 -40.37 -22.40 -12.63
C THR A 226 -40.41 -21.13 -11.80
N ALA A 227 -40.36 -19.98 -12.47
CA ALA A 227 -40.46 -18.68 -11.83
C ALA A 227 -41.81 -18.06 -12.10
N ASP A 228 -42.49 -17.59 -11.06
CA ASP A 228 -43.81 -16.94 -11.20
C ASP A 228 -43.82 -15.77 -12.18
N ALA A 229 -42.74 -15.04 -12.23
CA ALA A 229 -42.59 -13.90 -13.13
C ALA A 229 -42.27 -14.28 -14.60
N VAL A 230 -41.94 -15.56 -14.88
CA VAL A 230 -41.57 -16.06 -16.21
C VAL A 230 -42.19 -17.44 -16.43
N PRO A 231 -43.53 -17.53 -16.49
CA PRO A 231 -44.24 -18.82 -16.48
C PRO A 231 -44.08 -19.63 -17.77
N ASP A 232 -43.61 -19.01 -18.84
CA ASP A 232 -43.40 -19.61 -20.16
C ASP A 232 -42.04 -20.33 -20.32
N VAL A 233 -41.20 -20.28 -19.30
CA VAL A 233 -39.83 -20.88 -19.33
C VAL A 233 -39.62 -21.79 -18.14
N THR A 234 -39.22 -23.02 -18.40
CA THR A 234 -38.71 -23.93 -17.38
C THR A 234 -37.16 -23.84 -17.35
N PHE A 235 -36.65 -23.40 -16.24
CA PHE A 235 -35.18 -23.33 -16.01
C PHE A 235 -34.69 -24.69 -15.54
N ARG A 236 -33.49 -25.03 -15.93
CA ARG A 236 -32.78 -26.23 -15.46
C ARG A 236 -31.58 -25.83 -14.66
N GLY A 237 -31.28 -26.61 -13.62
CA GLY A 237 -30.12 -26.40 -12.79
C GLY A 237 -29.64 -27.68 -12.15
N SER A 238 -28.58 -27.58 -11.40
CA SER A 238 -28.06 -28.67 -10.59
C SER A 238 -27.79 -28.18 -9.17
N VAL A 239 -27.99 -29.06 -8.21
CA VAL A 239 -27.62 -28.83 -6.81
C VAL A 239 -26.11 -28.59 -6.74
N GLU A 240 -25.69 -27.40 -6.36
CA GLU A 240 -24.30 -27.01 -6.22
C GLU A 240 -23.75 -27.34 -4.83
N SER A 241 -24.53 -27.04 -3.80
CA SER A 241 -24.17 -27.33 -2.41
C SER A 241 -25.41 -27.39 -1.52
N ILE A 242 -25.32 -28.17 -0.46
CA ILE A 242 -26.33 -28.30 0.58
C ILE A 242 -25.71 -27.75 1.86
N SER A 243 -26.45 -26.91 2.59
CA SER A 243 -25.98 -26.35 3.84
C SER A 243 -25.91 -27.42 4.94
N ASP A 244 -24.82 -27.45 5.71
CA ASP A 244 -24.65 -28.30 6.88
C ASP A 244 -25.48 -27.86 8.10
N ALA A 245 -26.12 -26.70 8.01
CA ALA A 245 -26.93 -26.14 9.09
C ALA A 245 -28.30 -25.68 8.59
N THR A 246 -29.30 -25.74 9.49
CA THR A 246 -30.64 -25.25 9.21
C THR A 246 -30.68 -23.74 9.15
N GLY A 247 -31.65 -23.17 8.42
CA GLY A 247 -31.85 -21.72 8.36
C GLY A 247 -32.04 -21.05 9.73
N ALA A 248 -32.60 -21.80 10.71
CA ALA A 248 -32.73 -21.33 12.08
C ALA A 248 -31.39 -21.15 12.81
N ALA A 249 -30.39 -21.98 12.49
CA ALA A 249 -29.05 -21.85 13.09
C ALA A 249 -28.30 -20.59 12.63
N PHE A 250 -28.62 -20.04 11.47
CA PHE A 250 -28.08 -18.77 10.94
C PHE A 250 -28.92 -17.55 11.29
N SER A 251 -30.05 -17.73 12.04
CA SER A 251 -30.88 -16.60 12.44
C SER A 251 -30.19 -15.77 13.53
N MET A 252 -30.21 -14.44 13.38
CA MET A 252 -29.71 -13.50 14.39
C MET A 252 -30.51 -13.56 15.71
N ILE A 253 -31.71 -14.14 15.70
CA ILE A 253 -32.54 -14.36 16.90
C ILE A 253 -32.81 -15.87 16.98
N PRO A 254 -32.04 -16.62 17.76
CA PRO A 254 -32.32 -18.04 17.98
C PRO A 254 -33.67 -18.20 18.65
N GLN A 255 -34.52 -19.07 18.15
CA GLN A 255 -35.75 -19.41 18.86
C GLN A 255 -35.41 -20.34 20.01
N ASP A 256 -35.33 -19.79 21.23
CA ASP A 256 -35.13 -20.58 22.43
C ASP A 256 -36.49 -21.03 22.96
N ASN A 257 -36.68 -22.33 23.09
CA ASN A 257 -37.88 -22.94 23.65
C ASN A 257 -37.82 -23.00 25.20
N ALA A 258 -37.50 -21.86 25.85
CA ALA A 258 -37.32 -21.78 27.31
C ALA A 258 -38.60 -22.03 28.16
N THR A 259 -39.77 -22.18 27.53
CA THR A 259 -41.09 -22.26 28.23
C THR A 259 -41.63 -23.68 28.44
N GLY A 260 -40.82 -24.75 28.22
CA GLY A 260 -41.17 -26.11 28.63
C GLY A 260 -42.18 -26.87 27.73
N ASN A 261 -42.77 -26.27 26.73
CA ASN A 261 -43.59 -26.97 25.75
C ASN A 261 -42.77 -27.18 24.48
N PHE A 262 -42.33 -28.40 24.25
CA PHE A 262 -41.65 -28.77 23.00
C PHE A 262 -42.65 -28.84 21.84
N VAL A 263 -42.68 -27.82 21.00
CA VAL A 263 -43.36 -27.85 19.69
C VAL A 263 -42.31 -28.20 18.64
N LYS A 264 -42.46 -29.34 17.98
CA LYS A 264 -41.62 -29.75 16.85
C LYS A 264 -41.84 -28.79 15.70
N VAL A 265 -40.92 -27.81 15.53
CA VAL A 265 -40.91 -26.91 14.36
C VAL A 265 -40.14 -27.57 13.23
N GLU A 266 -40.78 -27.67 12.06
CA GLU A 266 -40.09 -28.18 10.85
C GLU A 266 -38.93 -27.27 10.48
N GLN A 267 -37.70 -27.83 10.51
CA GLN A 267 -36.51 -27.12 10.10
C GLN A 267 -36.36 -27.15 8.57
N ARG A 268 -35.88 -26.04 8.01
CA ARG A 268 -35.56 -25.94 6.59
C ARG A 268 -34.07 -25.78 6.38
N ILE A 269 -33.56 -26.49 5.37
CA ILE A 269 -32.14 -26.48 5.02
C ILE A 269 -32.00 -25.76 3.67
N PRO A 270 -31.19 -24.69 3.58
CA PRO A 270 -30.95 -23.99 2.33
C PRO A 270 -30.05 -24.86 1.43
N VAL A 271 -30.49 -25.00 0.19
CA VAL A 271 -29.78 -25.73 -0.89
C VAL A 271 -29.52 -24.73 -2.00
N ARG A 272 -28.26 -24.59 -2.39
CA ARG A 272 -27.83 -23.74 -3.49
C ARG A 272 -27.93 -24.49 -4.80
N ILE A 273 -28.63 -23.93 -5.77
CA ILE A 273 -28.86 -24.52 -7.09
C ILE A 273 -28.28 -23.58 -8.13
N SER A 274 -27.39 -24.13 -8.96
CA SER A 274 -26.79 -23.41 -10.09
C SER A 274 -27.76 -23.36 -11.27
N LEU A 275 -27.79 -22.21 -11.96
CA LEU A 275 -28.59 -22.02 -13.19
C LEU A 275 -27.75 -22.21 -14.46
N LYS A 276 -26.56 -22.83 -14.37
CA LYS A 276 -25.68 -23.07 -15.52
C LYS A 276 -26.38 -23.97 -16.56
N GLY A 277 -26.24 -23.61 -17.85
CA GLY A 277 -26.82 -24.38 -18.94
C GLY A 277 -28.14 -23.82 -19.51
N ASN A 278 -28.68 -22.76 -18.91
CA ASN A 278 -29.86 -22.07 -19.46
C ASN A 278 -29.43 -21.02 -20.49
N LYS A 279 -30.39 -20.66 -21.39
CA LYS A 279 -30.12 -19.63 -22.39
C LYS A 279 -29.92 -18.27 -21.74
N PRO A 280 -28.89 -17.48 -22.16
CA PRO A 280 -28.62 -16.17 -21.58
C PRO A 280 -29.79 -15.17 -21.69
N GLU A 281 -30.65 -15.34 -22.70
CA GLU A 281 -31.86 -14.50 -22.89
C GLU A 281 -32.91 -14.75 -21.81
N ASP A 282 -33.09 -16.02 -21.42
CA ASP A 282 -34.05 -16.39 -20.38
C ASP A 282 -33.56 -15.99 -19.01
N LEU A 283 -32.25 -16.14 -18.73
CA LEU A 283 -31.60 -15.70 -17.49
C LEU A 283 -31.72 -14.19 -17.27
N LYS A 284 -31.68 -13.38 -18.33
CA LYS A 284 -31.86 -11.91 -18.23
C LYS A 284 -33.27 -11.51 -17.78
N ARG A 285 -34.26 -12.40 -17.88
CA ARG A 285 -35.62 -12.17 -17.41
C ARG A 285 -35.78 -12.42 -15.91
N LEU A 286 -34.86 -13.18 -15.31
CA LEU A 286 -34.81 -13.41 -13.87
C LEU A 286 -34.22 -12.21 -13.15
N ARG A 287 -34.73 -11.94 -11.96
CA ARG A 287 -34.20 -10.91 -11.05
C ARG A 287 -33.99 -11.47 -9.66
N ALA A 288 -33.02 -10.95 -8.95
CA ALA A 288 -32.79 -11.30 -7.56
C ALA A 288 -34.05 -11.01 -6.73
N GLY A 289 -34.46 -11.96 -5.89
CA GLY A 289 -35.64 -11.85 -5.04
C GLY A 289 -36.92 -12.41 -5.66
N PHE A 290 -36.90 -12.97 -6.88
CA PHE A 290 -38.06 -13.65 -7.42
C PHE A 290 -38.33 -14.98 -6.69
N ASN A 291 -39.62 -15.33 -6.53
CA ASN A 291 -40.02 -16.62 -6.06
C ASN A 291 -39.88 -17.65 -7.18
N ILE A 292 -39.27 -18.79 -6.84
CA ILE A 292 -39.03 -19.89 -7.77
C ILE A 292 -39.48 -21.18 -7.11
N GLU A 293 -40.28 -21.95 -7.81
CA GLU A 293 -40.60 -23.34 -7.43
C GLU A 293 -39.57 -24.27 -8.00
N CYS A 294 -39.01 -25.17 -7.15
CA CYS A 294 -37.97 -26.07 -7.51
C CYS A 294 -38.43 -27.51 -7.34
N GLU A 295 -38.29 -28.32 -8.41
CA GLU A 295 -38.62 -29.73 -8.42
C GLU A 295 -37.29 -30.53 -8.69
N VAL A 296 -36.87 -31.31 -7.71
CA VAL A 296 -35.65 -32.16 -7.83
C VAL A 296 -36.07 -33.47 -8.49
N LYS A 297 -35.36 -33.84 -9.57
CA LYS A 297 -35.50 -35.16 -10.18
C LYS A 297 -34.59 -36.16 -9.49
N TYR A 298 -35.17 -37.25 -9.01
CA TYR A 298 -34.50 -38.30 -8.31
C TYR A 298 -34.05 -39.38 -9.29
#